data_fcf3b4b55a0567dc4abac063179fa786
#
_entry.id   fcf3b4b55a0567dc4abac063179fa786
#
_cell.length_a   1.000
_cell.length_b   1.000
_cell.length_c   1.000
_cell.angle_alpha   90.00
_cell.angle_beta   90.00
_cell.angle_gamma   90.00
#
_symmetry.space_group_name_H-M   'P 1'
#
loop_
_entity.id
_entity.type
_entity.pdbx_description
1 polymer ?
#
loop_
_entity_poly.entity_id
_entity_poly.type
_entity_poly.pdbx_seq_one_letter_code
_entity_poly.pdbx_strand_id
1 'polypeptide(L)'
;MTSLPSAVSSLPLETDVLIVGAGPAGATTSLFLERQGVDHYVIDQSLFPRDKICGDALSGKVLDVLSRLEPALVEEMETMAQEFLPCYGITFVAPNGTELSIPFRTKIANRQTAAGFISPRLDFDAYLVSKIRPERLHTGCRMVAIRSANAQGPQGYHEVEVEQQGQRHTIHARYLLGCEGERSLVAKQLAGYVKQKEHYCAALRAYYTGITGCHPDNYIELHFLKDILPGYLWIFPLSNGRFNVGIGMASHQIARRKVNL
;
A
#
# COMPACT_ATOMS: atom_id res chain seq x y z
N MET A 1 -6.40 20.36 1.92
CA MET A 1 -5.47 19.51 2.72
C MET A 1 -5.69 19.85 4.18
N THR A 2 -6.50 19.09 4.87
CA THR A 2 -6.66 19.19 6.33
C THR A 2 -5.44 18.51 6.96
N SER A 3 -4.64 19.26 7.69
CA SER A 3 -3.56 18.73 8.52
C SER A 3 -4.14 17.75 9.52
N LEU A 4 -3.61 16.52 9.57
CA LEU A 4 -3.94 15.59 10.63
C LEU A 4 -3.66 16.23 11.99
N PRO A 5 -4.52 16.05 13.00
CA PRO A 5 -4.34 16.67 14.29
C PRO A 5 -3.03 16.24 14.94
N SER A 6 -2.22 17.20 15.39
CA SER A 6 -0.93 17.01 16.05
C SER A 6 -1.04 16.69 17.55
N ALA A 7 -2.16 16.12 18.00
CA ALA A 7 -2.25 15.64 19.37
C ALA A 7 -1.45 14.35 19.49
N VAL A 8 -0.19 14.45 19.92
CA VAL A 8 0.62 13.31 20.33
C VAL A 8 0.00 12.75 21.61
N SER A 9 -0.90 11.78 21.46
CA SER A 9 -1.32 10.95 22.60
C SER A 9 -0.09 10.21 23.11
N SER A 10 0.03 10.02 24.43
CA SER A 10 1.10 9.21 24.99
C SER A 10 1.08 7.80 24.39
N LEU A 11 2.25 7.25 24.06
CA LEU A 11 2.35 5.86 23.59
C LEU A 11 1.72 4.93 24.63
N PRO A 12 0.97 3.90 24.21
CA PRO A 12 0.45 2.88 25.11
C PRO A 12 1.63 2.07 25.68
N LEU A 13 1.52 1.70 26.94
CA LEU A 13 2.47 0.76 27.54
C LEU A 13 2.10 -0.69 27.23
N GLU A 14 0.82 -1.00 27.09
CA GLU A 14 0.27 -2.32 26.83
C GLU A 14 -0.87 -2.26 25.80
N THR A 15 -1.03 -3.33 25.03
CA THR A 15 -2.15 -3.50 24.07
C THR A 15 -2.38 -4.97 23.75
N ASP A 16 -3.59 -5.33 23.36
CA ASP A 16 -3.84 -6.67 22.82
C ASP A 16 -3.15 -6.85 21.47
N VAL A 17 -3.28 -5.88 20.57
CA VAL A 17 -2.70 -5.96 19.22
C VAL A 17 -1.89 -4.70 18.91
N LEU A 18 -0.62 -4.88 18.56
CA LEU A 18 0.21 -3.82 17.99
C LEU A 18 0.40 -4.05 16.50
N ILE A 19 -0.04 -3.10 15.68
CA ILE A 19 0.14 -3.09 14.24
C ILE A 19 1.36 -2.21 13.92
N VAL A 20 2.35 -2.78 13.25
CA VAL A 20 3.55 -2.06 12.83
C VAL A 20 3.46 -1.73 11.34
N GLY A 21 3.35 -0.45 11.01
CA GLY A 21 3.15 0.08 9.66
C GLY A 21 1.70 0.47 9.40
N ALA A 22 1.46 1.76 9.11
CA ALA A 22 0.16 2.34 8.77
C ALA A 22 -0.06 2.49 7.24
N GLY A 23 0.63 1.69 6.43
CA GLY A 23 0.31 1.55 5.01
C GLY A 23 -1.05 0.86 4.80
N PRO A 24 -1.47 0.58 3.55
CA PRO A 24 -2.80 0.03 3.28
C PRO A 24 -3.13 -1.22 4.09
N ALA A 25 -2.17 -2.12 4.29
CA ALA A 25 -2.38 -3.33 5.09
C ALA A 25 -2.67 -2.99 6.55
N GLY A 26 -1.82 -2.18 7.20
CA GLY A 26 -1.99 -1.86 8.62
C GLY A 26 -3.19 -0.96 8.88
N ALA A 27 -3.43 0.04 8.04
CA ALA A 27 -4.60 0.90 8.18
C ALA A 27 -5.90 0.10 8.03
N THR A 28 -6.01 -0.74 6.99
CA THR A 28 -7.20 -1.59 6.79
C THR A 28 -7.38 -2.57 7.94
N THR A 29 -6.29 -3.19 8.43
CA THR A 29 -6.33 -4.09 9.60
C THR A 29 -6.86 -3.36 10.83
N SER A 30 -6.36 -2.15 11.10
CA SER A 30 -6.84 -1.32 12.22
C SER A 30 -8.34 -1.07 12.15
N LEU A 31 -8.85 -0.70 10.98
CA LEU A 31 -10.27 -0.44 10.77
C LEU A 31 -11.14 -1.70 11.00
N PHE A 32 -10.65 -2.88 10.58
CA PHE A 32 -11.34 -4.14 10.87
C PHE A 32 -11.35 -4.49 12.36
N LEU A 33 -10.23 -4.30 13.07
CA LEU A 33 -10.13 -4.55 14.51
C LEU A 33 -11.02 -3.58 15.29
N GLU A 34 -11.05 -2.31 14.89
CA GLU A 34 -11.92 -1.30 15.48
C GLU A 34 -13.39 -1.71 15.39
N ARG A 35 -13.82 -2.17 14.22
CA ARG A 35 -15.19 -2.64 14.00
C ARG A 35 -15.55 -3.86 14.86
N GLN A 36 -14.57 -4.66 15.22
CA GLN A 36 -14.74 -5.84 16.08
C GLN A 36 -14.57 -5.54 17.57
N GLY A 37 -14.28 -4.29 17.94
CA GLY A 37 -14.04 -3.89 19.33
C GLY A 37 -12.76 -4.45 19.93
N VAL A 38 -11.79 -4.82 19.08
CA VAL A 38 -10.49 -5.36 19.54
C VAL A 38 -9.57 -4.21 19.92
N ASP A 39 -8.98 -4.29 21.13
CA ASP A 39 -7.98 -3.29 21.54
C ASP A 39 -6.72 -3.40 20.70
N HIS A 40 -6.31 -2.28 20.10
CA HIS A 40 -5.15 -2.24 19.22
C HIS A 40 -4.57 -0.84 19.09
N TYR A 41 -3.30 -0.77 18.70
CA TYR A 41 -2.63 0.47 18.29
C TYR A 41 -1.87 0.24 17.00
N VAL A 42 -1.69 1.33 16.26
CA VAL A 42 -0.91 1.37 15.01
C VAL A 42 0.26 2.31 15.19
N ILE A 43 1.45 1.84 14.88
CA ILE A 43 2.65 2.67 14.81
C ILE A 43 3.18 2.74 13.37
N ASP A 44 3.65 3.90 12.94
CA ASP A 44 4.39 4.05 11.67
C ASP A 44 5.54 5.02 11.85
N GLN A 45 6.69 4.70 11.26
CA GLN A 45 7.87 5.55 11.30
C GLN A 45 7.71 6.87 10.55
N SER A 46 6.78 6.92 9.60
CA SER A 46 6.53 8.09 8.76
C SER A 46 5.46 8.99 9.36
N LEU A 47 5.51 10.26 9.02
CA LEU A 47 4.39 11.18 9.14
C LEU A 47 3.55 11.10 7.86
N PHE A 48 2.24 11.26 7.97
CA PHE A 48 1.33 11.27 6.82
C PHE A 48 0.83 12.69 6.52
N PRO A 49 0.60 13.04 5.24
CA PRO A 49 0.74 12.17 4.05
C PRO A 49 2.20 11.91 3.66
N ARG A 50 2.49 10.71 3.17
CA ARG A 50 3.82 10.34 2.69
C ARG A 50 3.76 9.58 1.36
N ASP A 51 4.75 9.78 0.49
CA ASP A 51 4.85 8.99 -0.74
C ASP A 51 5.43 7.57 -0.48
N LYS A 52 5.06 6.65 -1.34
CA LYS A 52 5.59 5.29 -1.39
C LYS A 52 5.67 4.85 -2.84
N ILE A 53 6.85 4.45 -3.30
CA ILE A 53 7.05 3.98 -4.68
C ILE A 53 6.10 2.82 -4.99
N CYS A 54 5.24 3.00 -5.99
CA CYS A 54 4.21 2.07 -6.43
C CYS A 54 3.75 2.44 -7.85
N GLY A 55 3.05 1.55 -8.55
CA GLY A 55 2.34 1.84 -9.79
C GLY A 55 1.02 2.59 -9.59
N ASP A 56 0.55 2.74 -8.35
CA ASP A 56 -0.64 3.50 -7.97
C ASP A 56 -2.00 2.91 -8.43
N ALA A 57 -2.01 1.69 -8.98
CA ALA A 57 -3.26 1.03 -9.36
C ALA A 57 -3.91 0.29 -8.18
N LEU A 58 -5.16 0.61 -7.93
CA LEU A 58 -6.02 -0.02 -6.93
C LEU A 58 -6.98 -0.98 -7.64
N SER A 59 -6.72 -2.28 -7.52
CA SER A 59 -7.52 -3.31 -8.19
C SER A 59 -8.91 -3.47 -7.55
N GLY A 60 -9.81 -4.17 -8.25
CA GLY A 60 -11.13 -4.53 -7.73
C GLY A 60 -11.09 -5.30 -6.40
N LYS A 61 -9.98 -6.01 -6.10
CA LYS A 61 -9.81 -6.65 -4.79
C LYS A 61 -9.65 -5.64 -3.64
N VAL A 62 -9.02 -4.50 -3.90
CA VAL A 62 -8.92 -3.43 -2.89
C VAL A 62 -10.31 -2.90 -2.59
N LEU A 63 -11.11 -2.64 -3.64
CA LEU A 63 -12.49 -2.14 -3.49
C LEU A 63 -13.38 -3.17 -2.78
N ASP A 64 -13.23 -4.46 -3.09
CA ASP A 64 -13.96 -5.54 -2.43
C ASP A 64 -13.66 -5.61 -0.93
N VAL A 65 -12.40 -5.50 -0.54
CA VAL A 65 -11.99 -5.48 0.87
C VAL A 65 -12.54 -4.24 1.59
N LEU A 66 -12.43 -3.06 0.98
CA LEU A 66 -12.95 -1.82 1.57
C LEU A 66 -14.48 -1.83 1.66
N SER A 67 -15.18 -2.36 0.65
CA SER A 67 -16.65 -2.51 0.69
C SER A 67 -17.12 -3.48 1.78
N ARG A 68 -16.37 -4.55 2.05
CA ARG A 68 -16.66 -5.46 3.17
C ARG A 68 -16.44 -4.80 4.52
N LEU A 69 -15.45 -3.92 4.61
CA LEU A 69 -15.24 -3.11 5.80
C LEU A 69 -16.38 -2.12 5.97
N GLU A 70 -16.59 -1.26 4.98
CA GLU A 70 -17.65 -0.27 4.96
C GLU A 70 -17.87 0.23 3.52
N PRO A 71 -19.06 0.00 2.91
CA PRO A 71 -19.34 0.45 1.53
C PRO A 71 -19.11 1.95 1.30
N ALA A 72 -19.43 2.78 2.31
CA ALA A 72 -19.24 4.23 2.24
C ALA A 72 -17.80 4.66 1.95
N LEU A 73 -16.79 3.84 2.30
CA LEU A 73 -15.39 4.15 1.95
C LEU A 73 -15.16 4.19 0.44
N VAL A 74 -15.78 3.26 -0.31
CA VAL A 74 -15.66 3.21 -1.77
C VAL A 74 -16.51 4.31 -2.41
N GLU A 75 -17.71 4.55 -1.88
CA GLU A 75 -18.58 5.65 -2.35
C GLU A 75 -17.91 7.02 -2.17
N GLU A 76 -17.22 7.24 -1.06
CA GLU A 76 -16.44 8.45 -0.83
C GLU A 76 -15.28 8.59 -1.84
N MET A 77 -14.54 7.50 -2.11
CA MET A 77 -13.48 7.50 -3.14
C MET A 77 -14.03 7.91 -4.52
N GLU A 78 -15.25 7.49 -4.88
CA GLU A 78 -15.90 7.88 -6.15
C GLU A 78 -16.17 9.39 -6.23
N THR A 79 -16.34 10.07 -5.11
CA THR A 79 -16.53 11.54 -5.06
C THR A 79 -15.22 12.32 -5.10
N MET A 80 -14.08 11.69 -4.78
CA MET A 80 -12.76 12.30 -4.68
C MET A 80 -11.98 12.16 -6.02
N ALA A 81 -12.53 12.71 -7.11
CA ALA A 81 -12.00 12.50 -8.47
C ALA A 81 -10.57 13.05 -8.70
N GLN A 82 -10.05 13.91 -7.82
CA GLN A 82 -8.68 14.43 -7.89
C GLN A 82 -7.67 13.45 -7.34
N GLU A 83 -8.04 12.68 -6.32
CA GLU A 83 -7.22 11.70 -5.62
C GLU A 83 -7.39 10.30 -6.20
N PHE A 84 -8.60 9.96 -6.68
CA PHE A 84 -8.98 8.63 -7.16
C PHE A 84 -9.54 8.70 -8.58
N LEU A 85 -8.68 8.41 -9.57
CA LEU A 85 -9.13 8.33 -10.96
C LEU A 85 -9.80 6.97 -11.22
N PRO A 86 -11.08 6.91 -11.62
CA PRO A 86 -11.73 5.65 -11.95
C PRO A 86 -11.05 4.94 -13.12
N CYS A 87 -10.80 3.63 -12.97
CA CYS A 87 -10.16 2.79 -13.96
C CYS A 87 -11.11 1.66 -14.40
N TYR A 88 -11.28 1.47 -15.71
CA TYR A 88 -12.29 0.56 -16.24
C TYR A 88 -11.70 -0.64 -16.97
N GLY A 89 -10.39 -0.72 -17.17
CA GLY A 89 -9.78 -1.82 -17.87
C GLY A 89 -8.25 -1.79 -17.91
N ILE A 90 -7.73 -2.70 -18.72
CA ILE A 90 -6.29 -2.84 -18.94
C ILE A 90 -6.01 -3.03 -20.43
N THR A 91 -4.95 -2.40 -20.91
CA THR A 91 -4.39 -2.63 -22.25
C THR A 91 -3.04 -3.33 -22.12
N PHE A 92 -2.91 -4.46 -22.78
CA PHE A 92 -1.65 -5.16 -22.95
C PHE A 92 -1.05 -4.81 -24.30
N VAL A 93 0.21 -4.43 -24.33
CA VAL A 93 0.95 -4.14 -25.56
C VAL A 93 2.08 -5.15 -25.71
N ALA A 94 1.95 -5.99 -26.73
CA ALA A 94 2.93 -7.05 -27.02
C ALA A 94 4.23 -6.47 -27.63
N PRO A 95 5.37 -7.24 -27.63
CA PRO A 95 6.63 -6.78 -28.20
C PRO A 95 6.61 -6.40 -29.68
N ASN A 96 5.63 -6.90 -30.44
CA ASN A 96 5.40 -6.57 -31.84
C ASN A 96 4.46 -5.37 -32.07
N GLY A 97 4.06 -4.70 -30.98
CA GLY A 97 3.12 -3.57 -31.02
C GLY A 97 1.64 -3.95 -31.08
N THR A 98 1.29 -5.25 -31.05
CA THR A 98 -0.12 -5.67 -30.99
C THR A 98 -0.70 -5.29 -29.63
N GLU A 99 -1.87 -4.65 -29.67
CA GLU A 99 -2.60 -4.22 -28.47
C GLU A 99 -3.82 -5.08 -28.22
N LEU A 100 -4.07 -5.36 -26.93
CA LEU A 100 -5.27 -6.05 -26.46
C LEU A 100 -5.84 -5.28 -25.27
N SER A 101 -6.95 -4.60 -25.47
CA SER A 101 -7.66 -3.89 -24.42
C SER A 101 -8.80 -4.76 -23.86
N ILE A 102 -8.79 -4.94 -22.53
CA ILE A 102 -9.72 -5.79 -21.80
C ILE A 102 -10.42 -4.95 -20.74
N PRO A 103 -11.75 -4.78 -20.80
CA PRO A 103 -12.50 -4.13 -19.73
C PRO A 103 -12.54 -5.04 -18.50
N PHE A 104 -12.45 -4.47 -17.30
CA PHE A 104 -12.55 -5.23 -16.06
C PHE A 104 -13.96 -5.80 -15.82
N ARG A 105 -14.99 -5.21 -16.46
CA ARG A 105 -16.38 -5.69 -16.44
C ARG A 105 -16.93 -5.73 -17.85
N THR A 106 -17.49 -6.86 -18.26
CA THR A 106 -18.04 -7.06 -19.60
C THR A 106 -19.37 -6.35 -19.85
N LYS A 107 -20.13 -6.02 -18.80
CA LYS A 107 -21.36 -5.24 -18.89
C LYS A 107 -21.11 -3.80 -18.46
N ILE A 108 -20.75 -2.96 -19.43
CA ILE A 108 -20.54 -1.50 -19.24
C ILE A 108 -21.85 -0.75 -19.03
N ALA A 109 -23.01 -1.42 -19.07
CA ALA A 109 -24.33 -0.78 -18.92
C ALA A 109 -24.50 0.00 -17.60
N ASN A 110 -23.71 -0.28 -16.58
CA ASN A 110 -23.65 0.47 -15.33
C ASN A 110 -22.22 0.97 -15.07
N ARG A 111 -21.79 2.02 -15.76
CA ARG A 111 -20.59 2.81 -15.42
C ARG A 111 -20.71 3.55 -14.07
N GLN A 112 -21.73 3.22 -13.29
CA GLN A 112 -22.02 3.86 -12.00
C GLN A 112 -21.01 3.51 -10.91
N THR A 113 -20.27 2.41 -11.04
CA THR A 113 -19.23 2.01 -10.09
C THR A 113 -17.94 1.65 -10.82
N ALA A 114 -16.85 2.30 -10.47
CA ALA A 114 -15.53 1.96 -10.99
C ALA A 114 -15.16 0.51 -10.64
N ALA A 115 -14.45 -0.18 -11.55
CA ALA A 115 -13.93 -1.52 -11.28
C ALA A 115 -12.60 -1.49 -10.54
N GLY A 116 -11.96 -0.33 -10.45
CA GLY A 116 -10.73 -0.01 -9.75
C GLY A 116 -10.49 1.48 -9.80
N PHE A 117 -9.47 1.94 -9.11
CA PHE A 117 -8.99 3.32 -9.17
C PHE A 117 -7.49 3.36 -9.45
N ILE A 118 -7.03 4.49 -9.92
CA ILE A 118 -5.62 4.84 -9.95
C ILE A 118 -5.45 6.03 -9.01
N SER A 119 -4.61 5.88 -7.99
CA SER A 119 -4.41 6.87 -6.94
C SER A 119 -2.96 6.85 -6.46
N PRO A 120 -2.27 7.98 -6.43
CA PRO A 120 -0.97 8.06 -5.80
C PRO A 120 -1.02 7.51 -4.37
N ARG A 121 0.02 6.78 -3.99
CA ARG A 121 0.13 6.26 -2.62
C ARG A 121 0.14 7.37 -1.56
N LEU A 122 0.53 8.58 -1.95
CA LEU A 122 0.42 9.78 -1.11
C LEU A 122 -1.03 10.00 -0.68
N ASP A 123 -1.96 9.90 -1.62
CA ASP A 123 -3.38 10.20 -1.41
C ASP A 123 -4.11 8.98 -0.82
N PHE A 124 -3.91 7.79 -1.39
CA PHE A 124 -4.56 6.57 -0.92
C PHE A 124 -4.18 6.20 0.51
N ASP A 125 -2.87 6.23 0.84
CA ASP A 125 -2.42 5.89 2.19
C ASP A 125 -2.93 6.94 3.20
N ALA A 126 -2.88 8.23 2.86
CA ALA A 126 -3.42 9.30 3.70
C ALA A 126 -4.93 9.17 3.90
N TYR A 127 -5.67 8.80 2.86
CA TYR A 127 -7.10 8.52 2.94
C TYR A 127 -7.40 7.42 3.96
N LEU A 128 -6.75 6.27 3.87
CA LEU A 128 -6.97 5.17 4.82
C LEU A 128 -6.57 5.54 6.24
N VAL A 129 -5.42 6.19 6.40
CA VAL A 129 -4.92 6.65 7.71
C VAL A 129 -5.86 7.64 8.36
N SER A 130 -6.51 8.53 7.58
CA SER A 130 -7.49 9.49 8.10
C SER A 130 -8.74 8.85 8.71
N LYS A 131 -8.99 7.58 8.41
CA LYS A 131 -10.12 6.81 8.96
C LYS A 131 -9.80 6.12 10.29
N ILE A 132 -8.51 6.01 10.64
CA ILE A 132 -8.09 5.48 11.94
C ILE A 132 -8.38 6.53 13.02
N ARG A 133 -8.88 6.11 14.16
CA ARG A 133 -9.05 7.02 15.30
C ARG A 133 -7.71 7.60 15.74
N PRO A 134 -7.61 8.92 15.95
CA PRO A 134 -6.35 9.57 16.29
C PRO A 134 -5.65 8.98 17.52
N GLU A 135 -6.40 8.53 18.51
CA GLU A 135 -5.87 7.92 19.73
C GLU A 135 -5.26 6.53 19.52
N ARG A 136 -5.55 5.87 18.39
CA ARG A 136 -5.04 4.56 18.02
C ARG A 136 -3.80 4.63 17.13
N LEU A 137 -3.45 5.81 16.60
CA LEU A 137 -2.41 5.98 15.59
C LEU A 137 -1.23 6.82 16.14
N HIS A 138 -0.04 6.23 16.11
CA HIS A 138 1.20 6.91 16.47
C HIS A 138 2.14 6.96 15.26
N THR A 139 2.17 8.11 14.60
CA THR A 139 3.08 8.39 13.48
C THR A 139 4.42 8.96 13.98
N GLY A 140 5.47 8.88 13.14
CA GLY A 140 6.82 9.24 13.57
C GLY A 140 7.34 8.30 14.66
N CYS A 141 6.76 7.11 14.81
CA CYS A 141 7.09 6.10 15.78
C CYS A 141 7.69 4.88 15.08
N ARG A 142 8.98 4.65 15.25
CA ARG A 142 9.76 3.62 14.58
C ARG A 142 9.99 2.42 15.49
N MET A 143 9.58 1.24 15.08
CA MET A 143 9.98 0.01 15.75
C MET A 143 11.49 -0.21 15.57
N VAL A 144 12.19 -0.49 16.67
CA VAL A 144 13.64 -0.66 16.70
C VAL A 144 14.03 -2.13 16.92
N ALA A 145 13.35 -2.78 17.84
CA ALA A 145 13.62 -4.18 18.18
C ALA A 145 12.37 -4.88 18.73
N ILE A 146 12.38 -6.20 18.65
CA ILE A 146 11.37 -7.07 19.24
C ILE A 146 12.09 -8.02 20.18
N ARG A 147 11.62 -8.11 21.40
CA ARG A 147 12.03 -9.13 22.36
C ARG A 147 10.81 -9.96 22.72
N SER A 148 10.87 -11.25 22.50
CA SER A 148 9.79 -12.16 22.91
C SER A 148 10.05 -12.59 24.34
N ALA A 149 9.41 -11.94 25.28
CA ALA A 149 9.41 -12.36 26.67
C ALA A 149 8.21 -13.28 26.89
N ASN A 150 8.46 -14.57 27.13
CA ASN A 150 7.43 -15.57 27.44
C ASN A 150 6.28 -15.70 26.42
N ALA A 151 6.58 -15.63 25.12
CA ALA A 151 5.58 -15.75 24.05
C ALA A 151 4.87 -17.13 23.99
N GLN A 152 5.21 -18.06 24.88
CA GLN A 152 4.61 -19.40 24.97
C GLN A 152 3.65 -19.46 26.17
N GLY A 153 2.36 -19.31 25.89
CA GLY A 153 1.30 -19.44 26.89
C GLY A 153 0.22 -18.37 26.77
N PRO A 154 -0.92 -18.54 27.45
CA PRO A 154 -2.07 -17.62 27.36
C PRO A 154 -1.79 -16.20 27.90
N GLN A 155 -0.67 -15.98 28.57
CA GLN A 155 -0.25 -14.68 29.10
C GLN A 155 1.06 -14.16 28.46
N GLY A 156 1.51 -14.77 27.35
CA GLY A 156 2.70 -14.33 26.64
C GLY A 156 2.50 -12.97 25.96
N TYR A 157 3.55 -12.17 25.90
CA TYR A 157 3.56 -10.89 25.19
C TYR A 157 4.91 -10.67 24.49
N HIS A 158 4.89 -9.76 23.53
CA HIS A 158 6.08 -9.24 22.86
C HIS A 158 6.46 -7.90 23.47
N GLU A 159 7.72 -7.73 23.84
CA GLU A 159 8.29 -6.43 24.15
C GLU A 159 8.78 -5.79 22.87
N VAL A 160 8.16 -4.68 22.48
CA VAL A 160 8.48 -3.97 21.26
C VAL A 160 9.15 -2.65 21.62
N GLU A 161 10.45 -2.56 21.35
CA GLU A 161 11.16 -1.28 21.48
C GLU A 161 10.80 -0.36 20.31
N VAL A 162 10.35 0.83 20.61
CA VAL A 162 10.05 1.88 19.65
C VAL A 162 10.81 3.14 19.95
N GLU A 163 11.05 3.95 18.91
CA GLU A 163 11.66 5.27 19.03
C GLU A 163 10.69 6.30 18.46
N GLN A 164 10.34 7.28 19.27
CA GLN A 164 9.52 8.43 18.90
C GLN A 164 10.14 9.70 19.44
N GLN A 165 10.31 10.73 18.60
CA GLN A 165 10.93 12.02 18.95
C GLN A 165 12.32 11.88 19.61
N GLY A 166 13.11 10.88 19.20
CA GLY A 166 14.45 10.60 19.77
C GLY A 166 14.44 9.90 21.12
N GLN A 167 13.27 9.58 21.66
CA GLN A 167 13.14 8.83 22.92
C GLN A 167 12.73 7.38 22.63
N ARG A 168 13.26 6.45 23.43
CA ARG A 168 12.93 5.04 23.37
C ARG A 168 11.86 4.70 24.39
N HIS A 169 10.90 3.88 23.94
CA HIS A 169 9.80 3.38 24.75
C HIS A 169 9.66 1.88 24.49
N THR A 170 9.07 1.16 25.44
CA THR A 170 8.71 -0.25 25.29
C THR A 170 7.20 -0.38 25.32
N ILE A 171 6.65 -1.09 24.33
CA ILE A 171 5.23 -1.44 24.24
C ILE A 171 5.12 -2.95 24.45
N HIS A 172 4.24 -3.39 25.35
CA HIS A 172 3.90 -4.81 25.55
C HIS A 172 2.66 -5.14 24.71
N ALA A 173 2.80 -6.06 23.76
CA ALA A 173 1.71 -6.45 22.87
C ALA A 173 1.50 -7.96 22.94
N ARG A 174 0.25 -8.41 23.12
CA ARG A 174 -0.09 -9.85 23.07
C ARG A 174 0.06 -10.40 21.66
N TYR A 175 -0.32 -9.62 20.67
CA TYR A 175 -0.16 -9.95 19.25
C TYR A 175 0.56 -8.82 18.54
N LEU A 176 1.50 -9.21 17.66
CA LEU A 176 2.26 -8.27 16.86
C LEU A 176 1.99 -8.53 15.38
N LEU A 177 1.44 -7.54 14.67
CA LEU A 177 1.14 -7.62 13.25
C LEU A 177 2.12 -6.79 12.43
N GLY A 178 2.93 -7.47 11.61
CA GLY A 178 3.92 -6.83 10.73
C GLY A 178 3.27 -6.36 9.43
N CYS A 179 3.08 -5.05 9.29
CA CYS A 179 2.55 -4.37 8.11
C CYS A 179 3.55 -3.38 7.49
N GLU A 180 4.85 -3.51 7.79
CA GLU A 180 5.92 -2.60 7.36
C GLU A 180 6.33 -2.79 5.89
N GLY A 181 5.64 -3.70 5.18
CA GLY A 181 5.91 -3.99 3.78
C GLY A 181 7.18 -4.82 3.59
N GLU A 182 7.90 -4.55 2.50
CA GLU A 182 9.02 -5.38 2.04
C GLU A 182 10.18 -5.51 3.03
N ARG A 183 10.37 -4.51 3.89
CA ARG A 183 11.48 -4.49 4.86
C ARG A 183 11.06 -4.92 6.27
N SER A 184 9.94 -5.62 6.39
CA SER A 184 9.36 -6.01 7.68
C SER A 184 10.38 -6.66 8.61
N LEU A 185 10.57 -6.05 9.78
CA LEU A 185 11.35 -6.57 10.89
C LEU A 185 10.59 -7.70 11.59
N VAL A 186 9.28 -7.55 11.71
CA VAL A 186 8.41 -8.60 12.30
C VAL A 186 8.53 -9.89 11.50
N ALA A 187 8.42 -9.83 10.17
CA ALA A 187 8.56 -11.01 9.32
C ALA A 187 9.95 -11.66 9.45
N LYS A 188 11.01 -10.87 9.55
CA LYS A 188 12.38 -11.37 9.68
C LYS A 188 12.63 -12.01 11.03
N GLN A 189 12.24 -11.35 12.13
CA GLN A 189 12.60 -11.77 13.48
C GLN A 189 11.69 -12.86 14.02
N LEU A 190 10.38 -12.79 13.76
CA LEU A 190 9.40 -13.74 14.31
C LEU A 190 9.05 -14.87 13.35
N ALA A 191 8.94 -14.60 12.05
CA ALA A 191 8.61 -15.64 11.07
C ALA A 191 9.82 -16.22 10.34
N GLY A 192 11.04 -15.78 10.65
CA GLY A 192 12.25 -16.28 10.00
C GLY A 192 12.27 -16.00 8.49
N TYR A 193 11.52 -14.96 8.03
CA TYR A 193 11.42 -14.67 6.62
C TYR A 193 12.77 -14.31 6.01
N VAL A 194 13.18 -15.11 5.02
CA VAL A 194 14.37 -14.87 4.22
C VAL A 194 13.94 -14.52 2.80
N LYS A 195 14.38 -13.37 2.33
CA LYS A 195 14.10 -12.89 0.98
C LYS A 195 14.82 -13.75 -0.07
N GLN A 196 14.06 -14.40 -0.92
CA GLN A 196 14.61 -15.21 -2.01
C GLN A 196 14.85 -14.31 -3.23
N LYS A 197 16.07 -14.36 -3.76
CA LYS A 197 16.51 -13.51 -4.89
C LYS A 197 15.67 -13.69 -6.14
N GLU A 198 15.15 -14.90 -6.35
CA GLU A 198 14.32 -15.27 -7.50
C GLU A 198 12.97 -14.54 -7.52
N HIS A 199 12.46 -14.20 -6.34
CA HIS A 199 11.16 -13.52 -6.17
C HIS A 199 11.29 -12.02 -5.96
N TYR A 200 12.51 -11.50 -6.04
CA TYR A 200 12.77 -10.08 -5.88
C TYR A 200 12.71 -9.35 -7.21
N CYS A 201 11.89 -8.30 -7.28
CA CYS A 201 11.81 -7.42 -8.44
C CYS A 201 12.38 -6.05 -8.11
N ALA A 202 13.10 -5.45 -9.05
CA ALA A 202 13.48 -4.05 -9.02
C ALA A 202 12.65 -3.28 -10.05
N ALA A 203 12.32 -2.05 -9.70
CA ALA A 203 11.54 -1.16 -10.54
C ALA A 203 11.98 0.29 -10.35
N LEU A 204 11.84 1.06 -11.41
CA LEU A 204 11.93 2.52 -11.41
C LEU A 204 10.56 3.10 -11.74
N ARG A 205 10.23 4.24 -11.16
CA ARG A 205 8.96 4.94 -11.40
C ARG A 205 9.18 6.44 -11.41
N ALA A 206 8.51 7.12 -12.34
CA ALA A 206 8.43 8.58 -12.38
C ALA A 206 7.02 9.02 -12.78
N TYR A 207 6.68 10.28 -12.47
CA TYR A 207 5.45 10.91 -12.94
C TYR A 207 5.76 11.77 -14.16
N TYR A 208 4.88 11.65 -15.17
CA TYR A 208 4.98 12.39 -16.43
C TYR A 208 3.69 13.15 -16.72
N THR A 209 3.80 14.12 -17.60
CA THR A 209 2.67 14.84 -18.21
C THR A 209 2.83 14.82 -19.72
N GLY A 210 1.75 15.11 -20.46
CA GLY A 210 1.81 15.22 -21.93
C GLY A 210 1.82 13.89 -22.68
N ILE A 211 1.54 12.76 -22.02
CA ILE A 211 1.35 11.48 -22.71
C ILE A 211 -0.01 11.51 -23.40
N THR A 212 -0.05 11.07 -24.67
CA THR A 212 -1.25 11.01 -25.51
C THR A 212 -1.44 9.58 -26.05
N GLY A 213 -2.65 9.30 -26.55
CA GLY A 213 -2.96 7.99 -27.14
C GLY A 213 -3.45 6.93 -26.14
N CYS A 214 -3.54 7.26 -24.85
CA CYS A 214 -4.07 6.34 -23.84
C CYS A 214 -5.59 6.11 -24.04
N HIS A 215 -6.07 4.99 -23.53
CA HIS A 215 -7.47 4.61 -23.62
C HIS A 215 -8.39 5.64 -22.94
N PRO A 216 -9.52 6.09 -23.58
CA PRO A 216 -10.37 7.14 -23.06
C PRO A 216 -11.08 6.79 -21.74
N ASP A 217 -11.22 5.51 -21.42
CA ASP A 217 -11.83 5.02 -20.19
C ASP A 217 -10.76 4.74 -19.09
N ASN A 218 -9.64 5.45 -19.10
CA ASN A 218 -8.57 5.38 -18.10
C ASN A 218 -8.05 3.95 -17.86
N TYR A 219 -7.87 3.16 -18.94
CA TYR A 219 -7.25 1.86 -18.82
C TYR A 219 -5.79 2.01 -18.41
N ILE A 220 -5.34 1.14 -17.51
CA ILE A 220 -3.92 0.99 -17.24
C ILE A 220 -3.26 0.24 -18.40
N GLU A 221 -2.02 0.61 -18.75
CA GLU A 221 -1.29 -0.04 -19.83
C GLU A 221 -0.08 -0.80 -19.33
N LEU A 222 0.10 -2.01 -19.84
CA LEU A 222 1.27 -2.86 -19.61
C LEU A 222 1.94 -3.17 -20.94
N HIS A 223 3.15 -2.64 -21.13
CA HIS A 223 3.96 -2.80 -22.33
C HIS A 223 5.02 -3.87 -22.10
N PHE A 224 4.96 -4.96 -22.85
CA PHE A 224 5.93 -6.03 -22.83
C PHE A 224 7.02 -5.77 -23.87
N LEU A 225 8.11 -5.17 -23.45
CA LEU A 225 9.23 -4.83 -24.33
C LEU A 225 10.18 -6.02 -24.42
N LYS A 226 10.62 -6.38 -25.65
CA LYS A 226 11.46 -7.53 -25.94
C LYS A 226 12.70 -7.62 -25.03
N ASP A 227 13.34 -6.49 -24.79
CA ASP A 227 14.61 -6.43 -24.07
C ASP A 227 14.48 -6.55 -22.56
N ILE A 228 13.29 -6.34 -22.02
CA ILE A 228 13.03 -6.42 -20.58
C ILE A 228 12.18 -7.61 -20.15
N LEU A 229 11.68 -8.43 -21.09
CA LEU A 229 10.95 -9.65 -20.70
C LEU A 229 11.78 -10.50 -19.73
N PRO A 230 11.16 -11.11 -18.71
CA PRO A 230 9.72 -11.14 -18.38
C PRO A 230 9.21 -9.92 -17.62
N GLY A 231 9.96 -8.83 -17.53
CA GLY A 231 9.50 -7.56 -17.01
C GLY A 231 8.55 -6.83 -17.95
N TYR A 232 8.06 -5.71 -17.52
CA TYR A 232 7.17 -4.83 -18.30
C TYR A 232 7.38 -3.37 -17.93
N LEU A 233 6.99 -2.48 -18.84
CA LEU A 233 6.77 -1.06 -18.59
C LEU A 233 5.29 -0.84 -18.36
N TRP A 234 4.93 0.03 -17.42
CA TRP A 234 3.55 0.42 -17.21
C TRP A 234 3.35 1.91 -17.46
N ILE A 235 2.15 2.26 -17.94
CA ILE A 235 1.67 3.64 -18.08
C ILE A 235 0.28 3.68 -17.45
N PHE A 236 0.15 4.33 -16.30
CA PHE A 236 -1.11 4.43 -15.57
C PHE A 236 -1.53 5.88 -15.51
N PRO A 237 -2.69 6.23 -16.09
CA PRO A 237 -3.20 7.59 -16.04
C PRO A 237 -3.53 7.99 -14.59
N LEU A 238 -3.35 9.25 -14.29
CA LEU A 238 -3.73 9.88 -13.04
C LEU A 238 -4.59 11.11 -13.35
N SER A 239 -5.26 11.64 -12.34
CA SER A 239 -5.97 12.92 -12.47
C SER A 239 -5.03 14.04 -12.92
N ASN A 240 -5.62 15.11 -13.49
CA ASN A 240 -4.90 16.29 -13.97
C ASN A 240 -3.88 16.03 -15.10
N GLY A 241 -4.12 15.03 -15.96
CA GLY A 241 -3.25 14.74 -17.11
C GLY A 241 -1.87 14.25 -16.73
N ARG A 242 -1.68 13.77 -15.50
CA ARG A 242 -0.47 13.11 -15.04
C ARG A 242 -0.52 11.61 -15.31
N PHE A 243 0.63 10.98 -15.33
CA PHE A 243 0.80 9.55 -15.54
C PHE A 243 1.87 8.99 -14.60
N ASN A 244 1.58 7.87 -13.97
CA ASN A 244 2.61 7.06 -13.32
C ASN A 244 3.20 6.13 -14.38
N VAL A 245 4.46 6.33 -14.70
CA VAL A 245 5.18 5.48 -15.67
C VAL A 245 6.32 4.79 -14.95
N GLY A 246 6.45 3.52 -15.17
CA GLY A 246 7.57 2.80 -14.58
C GLY A 246 7.90 1.53 -15.34
N ILE A 247 9.00 0.95 -14.97
CA ILE A 247 9.56 -0.26 -15.57
C ILE A 247 10.07 -1.16 -14.46
N GLY A 248 9.79 -2.45 -14.57
CA GLY A 248 10.20 -3.42 -13.57
C GLY A 248 10.59 -4.77 -14.15
N MET A 249 11.54 -5.42 -13.51
CA MET A 249 12.01 -6.75 -13.87
C MET A 249 12.50 -7.50 -12.64
N ALA A 250 12.49 -8.84 -12.70
CA ALA A 250 13.08 -9.68 -11.66
C ALA A 250 14.58 -9.38 -11.51
N SER A 251 15.03 -9.11 -10.29
CA SER A 251 16.38 -8.63 -9.99
C SER A 251 17.49 -9.59 -10.46
N HIS A 252 17.27 -10.91 -10.38
CA HIS A 252 18.21 -11.91 -10.89
C HIS A 252 18.36 -11.84 -12.43
N GLN A 253 17.30 -11.43 -13.15
CA GLN A 253 17.37 -11.25 -14.60
C GLN A 253 18.14 -9.97 -14.97
N ILE A 254 17.93 -8.88 -14.21
CA ILE A 254 18.70 -7.64 -14.36
C ILE A 254 20.19 -7.95 -14.22
N ALA A 255 20.57 -8.63 -13.14
CA ALA A 255 21.96 -8.99 -12.88
C ALA A 255 22.55 -9.91 -13.98
N ARG A 256 21.82 -10.97 -14.38
CA ARG A 256 22.26 -11.92 -15.39
C ARG A 256 22.43 -11.28 -16.76
N ARG A 257 21.53 -10.40 -17.14
CA ARG A 257 21.49 -9.77 -18.48
C ARG A 257 22.18 -8.43 -18.53
N LYS A 258 22.70 -7.93 -17.40
CA LYS A 258 23.33 -6.61 -17.26
C LYS A 258 22.45 -5.47 -17.80
N VAL A 259 21.14 -5.57 -17.58
CA VAL A 259 20.19 -4.54 -17.99
C VAL A 259 20.36 -3.33 -17.06
N ASN A 260 20.42 -2.15 -17.65
CA ASN A 260 20.33 -0.88 -16.94
C ASN A 260 18.89 -0.38 -17.10
N LEU A 261 18.11 -0.37 -16.00
CA LEU A 261 16.72 0.08 -16.00
C LEU A 261 16.66 1.60 -15.99
#